data_42e8f8b5c0aa3ae7840967bc9c09445a
#
_entry.id   42e8f8b5c0aa3ae7840967bc9c09445a
#
_cell.length_a   1.000
_cell.length_b   1.000
_cell.length_c   1.000
_cell.angle_alpha   90.00
_cell.angle_beta   90.00
_cell.angle_gamma   90.00
#
_symmetry.space_group_name_H-M   'P 1'
#
loop_
_entity.id
_entity.type
_entity.pdbx_description
1 polymer ?
#
loop_
_entity_poly.entity_id
_entity_poly.type
_entity_poly.pdbx_seq_one_letter_code
_entity_poly.pdbx_strand_id
1 'polypeptide(L)'
;MFKMKIKTILVSLLVMTTGTGVNFIKTPASVYAATNFAKGADIGWLNQLENNGVKWQNDNGIEQDPIQILKDKGIDSIRLRVFVNPPSSFEWTKNDGTTCFLGYGDKTGVVYMAQRAKKLGMKILIDFHYSDHFADPAYQDKPEAWKNHDFSQLKEDVYNHTYDVMSSLADVGIYPDWVQVGNETNTGMMWPDGSSNNYNNWSQLINQGYNAIKEVSPSSKVILHLSNGYDNTLFRTVFDALTNAGTKYDVIGMSYYPYWNGVDYSENIDDLSYNLNDMASRYGKEVMITEVGGLESDPVQSYNIIRSVIDKVRGVSNNKGIGIFYWEPEANSSVLPDKYPLGSCTVVSNNTLKFTSALDAFKNTVTAPNTNSIYQIINRNSCKSLNVASGSQNDGATIEQYTYDGWDSEHWQLISTNDGYYKIKNMNSGKYMGITENSINDGATNIQWYDSGSWTQQWQLIEQENGYYKIKNRNSNKFLAVDNSSTNNSAITIQSSDTDNLSQMWSFVKVN
;
A
#
# COMPACT_ATOMS: atom_id res chain seq x y z
N MET A 1 45.61 46.08 9.18
CA MET A 1 45.65 45.52 10.54
C MET A 1 44.48 44.60 10.75
N PHE A 2 44.64 43.33 10.46
CA PHE A 2 43.59 42.29 10.60
C PHE A 2 43.83 41.51 11.89
N LYS A 3 42.86 41.52 12.80
CA LYS A 3 42.86 40.66 14.00
C LYS A 3 42.11 39.37 13.74
N MET A 4 42.87 38.29 13.67
CA MET A 4 42.36 36.91 13.64
C MET A 4 42.00 36.48 15.07
N LYS A 5 40.78 36.00 15.29
CA LYS A 5 40.35 35.39 16.56
C LYS A 5 40.54 33.86 16.48
N ILE A 6 41.45 33.39 17.32
CA ILE A 6 41.72 31.97 17.56
C ILE A 6 40.62 31.44 18.51
N LYS A 7 39.92 30.34 18.11
CA LYS A 7 39.03 29.58 19.01
C LYS A 7 39.83 28.48 19.69
N THR A 8 39.85 28.55 21.01
CA THR A 8 40.47 27.57 21.91
C THR A 8 39.61 26.32 21.97
N ILE A 9 40.21 25.17 21.66
CA ILE A 9 39.60 23.84 21.86
C ILE A 9 40.00 23.40 23.28
N LEU A 10 39.01 23.15 24.12
CA LEU A 10 39.20 22.57 25.46
C LEU A 10 39.25 21.05 25.32
N VAL A 11 40.39 20.44 25.58
CA VAL A 11 40.56 18.99 25.75
C VAL A 11 40.39 18.69 27.22
N SER A 12 39.32 18.01 27.60
CA SER A 12 39.13 17.49 28.96
C SER A 12 39.64 16.05 29.03
N LEU A 13 40.63 15.87 29.87
CA LEU A 13 41.22 14.58 30.23
C LEU A 13 40.29 13.88 31.21
N LEU A 14 39.77 12.68 30.85
CA LEU A 14 38.95 11.84 31.73
C LEU A 14 39.80 10.74 32.35
N VAL A 15 39.86 10.72 33.65
CA VAL A 15 40.56 9.72 34.47
C VAL A 15 39.75 8.43 34.48
N MET A 16 40.38 7.31 34.09
CA MET A 16 39.79 5.98 34.19
C MET A 16 39.77 5.47 35.63
N THR A 17 38.56 5.13 36.11
CA THR A 17 38.38 4.21 37.24
C THR A 17 37.83 2.88 36.70
N THR A 18 38.53 1.81 36.98
CA THR A 18 38.19 0.44 36.61
C THR A 18 36.96 -0.06 37.40
N GLY A 19 35.83 -0.13 36.73
CA GLY A 19 34.67 -0.89 37.17
C GLY A 19 34.22 -1.79 36.04
N THR A 20 34.27 -3.09 36.22
CA THR A 20 33.82 -4.12 35.27
C THR A 20 32.29 -4.07 35.14
N GLY A 21 31.79 -3.17 34.32
CA GLY A 21 30.38 -3.15 33.88
C GLY A 21 30.36 -3.38 32.36
N VAL A 22 29.75 -4.47 31.93
CA VAL A 22 29.49 -4.72 30.52
C VAL A 22 28.49 -3.66 30.04
N ASN A 23 29.00 -2.63 29.39
CA ASN A 23 28.17 -1.65 28.69
C ASN A 23 27.67 -2.27 27.39
N PHE A 24 26.41 -2.69 27.37
CA PHE A 24 25.69 -2.90 26.13
C PHE A 24 25.60 -1.56 25.40
N ILE A 25 26.38 -1.42 24.34
CA ILE A 25 26.18 -0.35 23.37
C ILE A 25 24.84 -0.63 22.72
N LYS A 26 23.80 0.11 23.14
CA LYS A 26 22.56 0.22 22.35
C LYS A 26 22.98 0.84 21.03
N THR A 27 23.02 0.05 19.96
CA THR A 27 22.95 0.61 18.61
C THR A 27 21.69 1.45 18.56
N PRO A 28 21.76 2.74 18.17
CA PRO A 28 20.55 3.51 18.00
C PRO A 28 19.71 2.79 16.96
N ALA A 29 18.45 2.49 17.30
CA ALA A 29 17.46 2.16 16.30
C ALA A 29 17.60 3.19 15.18
N SER A 30 17.75 2.74 13.94
CA SER A 30 17.82 3.64 12.80
C SER A 30 16.53 4.46 12.84
N VAL A 31 16.65 5.73 13.26
CA VAL A 31 15.59 6.69 13.07
C VAL A 31 15.47 6.81 11.57
N TYR A 32 14.50 6.11 10.99
CA TYR A 32 14.10 6.37 9.63
C TYR A 32 13.74 7.85 9.59
N ALA A 33 14.61 8.66 8.98
CA ALA A 33 14.26 10.03 8.65
C ALA A 33 12.88 9.97 7.99
N ALA A 34 11.99 10.90 8.35
CA ALA A 34 10.66 10.99 7.78
C ALA A 34 10.79 10.97 6.25
N THR A 35 10.74 9.79 5.66
CA THR A 35 10.84 9.62 4.22
C THR A 35 9.57 10.24 3.65
N ASN A 36 9.70 10.93 2.52
CA ASN A 36 8.58 11.49 1.73
C ASN A 36 7.70 10.36 1.14
N PHE A 37 7.35 9.35 1.94
CA PHE A 37 6.55 8.20 1.54
C PHE A 37 5.12 8.65 1.30
N ALA A 38 4.64 8.53 0.05
CA ALA A 38 3.29 8.89 -0.32
C ALA A 38 2.28 7.85 0.20
N LYS A 39 1.24 8.34 0.85
CA LYS A 39 0.05 7.60 1.22
C LYS A 39 -1.10 8.14 0.40
N GLY A 40 -1.39 7.49 -0.71
CA GLY A 40 -2.22 8.06 -1.75
C GLY A 40 -3.58 7.39 -1.91
N ALA A 41 -4.49 8.16 -2.52
CA ALA A 41 -5.74 7.68 -3.08
C ALA A 41 -5.91 8.22 -4.51
N ASP A 42 -6.30 7.37 -5.45
CA ASP A 42 -6.89 7.78 -6.72
C ASP A 42 -8.36 8.08 -6.47
N ILE A 43 -8.84 9.25 -6.87
CA ILE A 43 -10.21 9.69 -6.64
C ILE A 43 -10.83 10.26 -7.92
N GLY A 44 -10.53 9.65 -9.04
CA GLY A 44 -10.95 10.13 -10.33
C GLY A 44 -12.46 10.12 -10.54
N TRP A 45 -13.21 9.25 -9.86
CA TRP A 45 -14.68 9.26 -9.91
C TRP A 45 -15.33 10.28 -8.99
N LEU A 46 -14.63 10.80 -7.99
CA LEU A 46 -15.22 11.57 -6.90
C LEU A 46 -16.14 12.69 -7.38
N ASN A 47 -15.69 13.58 -8.28
CA ASN A 47 -16.47 14.73 -8.71
C ASN A 47 -17.73 14.34 -9.53
N GLN A 48 -17.71 13.22 -10.26
CA GLN A 48 -18.89 12.68 -10.95
C GLN A 48 -19.88 12.06 -9.97
N LEU A 49 -19.39 11.33 -8.95
CA LEU A 49 -20.22 10.77 -7.89
C LEU A 49 -20.90 11.88 -7.06
N GLU A 50 -20.16 12.94 -6.69
CA GLU A 50 -20.73 14.13 -6.02
C GLU A 50 -21.85 14.76 -6.85
N ASN A 51 -21.63 14.93 -8.16
CA ASN A 51 -22.65 15.47 -9.07
C ASN A 51 -23.88 14.56 -9.21
N ASN A 52 -23.71 13.26 -9.03
CA ASN A 52 -24.78 12.26 -9.00
C ASN A 52 -25.47 12.19 -7.62
N GLY A 53 -25.12 13.10 -6.68
CA GLY A 53 -25.74 13.19 -5.37
C GLY A 53 -25.23 12.19 -4.33
N VAL A 54 -24.08 11.56 -4.58
CA VAL A 54 -23.41 10.72 -3.58
C VAL A 54 -22.79 11.61 -2.50
N LYS A 55 -22.90 11.20 -1.25
CA LYS A 55 -22.39 11.90 -0.08
C LYS A 55 -21.57 10.97 0.79
N TRP A 56 -20.68 11.53 1.59
CA TRP A 56 -19.83 10.76 2.50
C TRP A 56 -19.97 11.21 3.94
N GLN A 57 -19.97 10.25 4.86
CA GLN A 57 -19.93 10.49 6.29
C GLN A 57 -18.57 10.08 6.86
N ASN A 58 -18.11 10.87 7.84
CA ASN A 58 -16.95 10.53 8.66
C ASN A 58 -17.29 9.42 9.69
N ASP A 59 -16.30 9.02 10.51
CA ASP A 59 -16.47 7.97 11.51
C ASP A 59 -17.57 8.28 12.56
N ASN A 60 -17.91 9.56 12.75
CA ASN A 60 -18.96 10.01 13.68
C ASN A 60 -20.35 10.09 13.03
N GLY A 61 -20.49 9.69 11.77
CA GLY A 61 -21.77 9.78 11.03
C GLY A 61 -22.14 11.17 10.54
N ILE A 62 -21.17 12.10 10.49
CA ILE A 62 -21.37 13.47 10.03
C ILE A 62 -20.98 13.58 8.56
N GLU A 63 -21.87 14.15 7.71
CA GLU A 63 -21.55 14.45 6.31
C GLU A 63 -20.35 15.40 6.23
N GLN A 64 -19.34 15.03 5.43
CA GLN A 64 -18.09 15.77 5.31
C GLN A 64 -17.49 15.58 3.92
N ASP A 65 -16.70 16.56 3.45
CA ASP A 65 -15.92 16.45 2.20
C ASP A 65 -15.06 15.18 2.21
N PRO A 66 -15.21 14.27 1.22
CA PRO A 66 -14.50 13.01 1.20
C PRO A 66 -12.97 13.15 1.14
N ILE A 67 -12.42 14.21 0.50
CA ILE A 67 -10.97 14.44 0.49
C ILE A 67 -10.48 14.79 1.90
N GLN A 68 -11.29 15.55 2.67
CA GLN A 68 -10.96 15.81 4.07
C GLN A 68 -11.01 14.53 4.92
N ILE A 69 -12.02 13.66 4.69
CA ILE A 69 -12.10 12.37 5.40
C ILE A 69 -10.87 11.50 5.07
N LEU A 70 -10.48 11.41 3.80
CA LEU A 70 -9.27 10.68 3.38
C LEU A 70 -8.02 11.22 4.08
N LYS A 71 -7.88 12.54 4.18
CA LYS A 71 -6.78 13.17 4.93
C LYS A 71 -6.81 12.79 6.41
N ASP A 72 -7.99 12.83 7.04
CA ASP A 72 -8.17 12.45 8.45
C ASP A 72 -7.86 10.95 8.69
N LYS A 73 -8.01 10.11 7.66
CA LYS A 73 -7.58 8.70 7.62
C LYS A 73 -6.07 8.52 7.39
N GLY A 74 -5.32 9.60 7.19
CA GLY A 74 -3.85 9.56 7.05
C GLY A 74 -3.34 9.55 5.61
N ILE A 75 -4.23 9.73 4.62
CA ILE A 75 -3.85 9.90 3.22
C ILE A 75 -3.32 11.32 3.02
N ASP A 76 -2.18 11.44 2.34
CA ASP A 76 -1.46 12.70 2.13
C ASP A 76 -1.24 13.06 0.66
N SER A 77 -1.68 12.20 -0.24
CA SER A 77 -1.45 12.31 -1.69
C SER A 77 -2.69 11.91 -2.47
N ILE A 78 -2.96 12.58 -3.59
CA ILE A 78 -4.08 12.30 -4.48
C ILE A 78 -3.57 12.00 -5.88
N ARG A 79 -4.08 10.93 -6.52
CA ARG A 79 -3.88 10.62 -7.94
C ARG A 79 -5.12 10.99 -8.72
N LEU A 80 -4.94 11.62 -9.87
CA LEU A 80 -6.00 12.09 -10.76
C LEU A 80 -5.66 11.69 -12.18
N ARG A 81 -6.51 10.89 -12.81
CA ARG A 81 -6.38 10.53 -14.23
C ARG A 81 -6.86 11.63 -15.14
N VAL A 82 -6.25 11.74 -16.32
CA VAL A 82 -6.68 12.66 -17.37
C VAL A 82 -6.77 11.97 -18.70
N PHE A 83 -7.92 12.15 -19.37
CA PHE A 83 -8.20 11.72 -20.74
C PHE A 83 -7.98 12.85 -21.74
N VAL A 84 -7.94 12.54 -23.03
CA VAL A 84 -7.74 13.54 -24.08
C VAL A 84 -9.06 14.27 -24.38
N ASN A 85 -10.04 13.55 -24.89
CA ASN A 85 -11.38 14.07 -25.19
C ASN A 85 -12.45 13.08 -24.73
N PRO A 86 -12.69 12.93 -23.43
CA PRO A 86 -13.68 11.99 -22.93
C PRO A 86 -15.08 12.37 -23.45
N PRO A 87 -15.99 11.40 -23.63
CA PRO A 87 -17.39 11.68 -23.99
C PRO A 87 -18.02 12.68 -23.01
N SER A 88 -18.88 13.54 -23.53
CA SER A 88 -19.55 14.60 -22.71
C SER A 88 -20.45 14.04 -21.58
N SER A 89 -20.86 12.77 -21.69
CA SER A 89 -21.54 12.05 -20.61
C SER A 89 -20.58 11.61 -19.50
N PHE A 90 -19.27 11.58 -19.77
CA PHE A 90 -18.26 10.93 -18.93
C PHE A 90 -18.60 9.48 -18.59
N GLU A 91 -19.18 8.80 -19.55
CA GLU A 91 -19.44 7.36 -19.54
C GLU A 91 -18.78 6.69 -20.73
N TRP A 92 -18.29 5.49 -20.51
CA TRP A 92 -17.70 4.67 -21.55
C TRP A 92 -18.25 3.25 -21.49
N THR A 93 -18.69 2.73 -22.63
CA THR A 93 -19.15 1.35 -22.74
C THR A 93 -18.06 0.49 -23.37
N LYS A 94 -17.61 -0.51 -22.62
CA LYS A 94 -16.61 -1.50 -23.04
C LYS A 94 -17.17 -2.39 -24.16
N ASN A 95 -16.28 -3.15 -24.82
CA ASN A 95 -16.67 -4.07 -25.90
C ASN A 95 -17.62 -5.19 -25.44
N ASP A 96 -17.64 -5.52 -24.16
CA ASP A 96 -18.54 -6.50 -23.55
C ASP A 96 -19.92 -5.92 -23.17
N GLY A 97 -20.14 -4.64 -23.40
CA GLY A 97 -21.37 -3.92 -23.08
C GLY A 97 -21.41 -3.33 -21.66
N THR A 98 -20.37 -3.51 -20.85
CA THR A 98 -20.27 -2.90 -19.53
C THR A 98 -20.05 -1.40 -19.63
N THR A 99 -20.90 -0.59 -19.02
CA THR A 99 -20.73 0.86 -18.94
C THR A 99 -19.99 1.24 -17.67
N CYS A 100 -18.95 2.08 -17.80
CA CYS A 100 -18.15 2.60 -16.71
C CYS A 100 -18.28 4.11 -16.61
N PHE A 101 -18.26 4.67 -15.40
CA PHE A 101 -18.00 6.10 -15.21
C PHE A 101 -16.52 6.40 -15.47
N LEU A 102 -16.25 7.53 -16.14
CA LEU A 102 -14.88 7.99 -16.38
C LEU A 102 -14.39 8.95 -15.29
N GLY A 103 -15.32 9.51 -14.50
CA GLY A 103 -15.07 10.71 -13.72
C GLY A 103 -15.00 11.94 -14.65
N TYR A 104 -15.00 13.13 -14.08
CA TYR A 104 -14.74 14.34 -14.89
C TYR A 104 -13.23 14.48 -15.12
N GLY A 105 -12.67 13.47 -15.80
CA GLY A 105 -11.24 13.30 -16.05
C GLY A 105 -10.75 14.05 -17.30
N ASP A 106 -11.39 15.15 -17.68
CA ASP A 106 -10.83 16.10 -18.65
C ASP A 106 -9.87 17.09 -17.95
N LYS A 107 -9.16 17.90 -18.72
CA LYS A 107 -8.25 18.92 -18.19
C LYS A 107 -8.92 19.82 -17.12
N THR A 108 -10.15 20.23 -17.34
CA THR A 108 -10.88 21.14 -16.44
C THR A 108 -11.18 20.47 -15.11
N GLY A 109 -11.70 19.25 -15.14
CA GLY A 109 -12.00 18.47 -13.94
C GLY A 109 -10.75 18.13 -13.15
N VAL A 110 -9.66 17.76 -13.82
CA VAL A 110 -8.38 17.48 -13.17
C VAL A 110 -7.81 18.72 -12.46
N VAL A 111 -7.81 19.90 -13.11
CA VAL A 111 -7.36 21.15 -12.48
C VAL A 111 -8.23 21.48 -11.26
N TYR A 112 -9.56 21.33 -11.37
CA TYR A 112 -10.48 21.56 -10.25
C TYR A 112 -10.18 20.63 -9.06
N MET A 113 -10.01 19.32 -9.30
CA MET A 113 -9.74 18.36 -8.24
C MET A 113 -8.34 18.55 -7.64
N ALA A 114 -7.35 18.88 -8.46
CA ALA A 114 -6.00 19.21 -7.98
C ALA A 114 -5.99 20.43 -7.06
N GLN A 115 -6.80 21.48 -7.37
CA GLN A 115 -6.97 22.64 -6.49
C GLN A 115 -7.62 22.27 -5.16
N ARG A 116 -8.63 21.36 -5.14
CA ARG A 116 -9.23 20.85 -3.90
C ARG A 116 -8.20 20.14 -3.02
N ALA A 117 -7.44 19.21 -3.60
CA ALA A 117 -6.38 18.49 -2.89
C ALA A 117 -5.28 19.44 -2.37
N LYS A 118 -4.86 20.41 -3.18
CA LYS A 118 -3.85 21.40 -2.81
C LYS A 118 -4.27 22.28 -1.64
N LYS A 119 -5.53 22.69 -1.56
CA LYS A 119 -6.08 23.46 -0.41
C LYS A 119 -5.93 22.70 0.91
N LEU A 120 -5.93 21.38 0.87
CA LEU A 120 -5.71 20.52 2.01
C LEU A 120 -4.21 20.17 2.23
N GLY A 121 -3.30 20.75 1.42
CA GLY A 121 -1.86 20.50 1.52
C GLY A 121 -1.43 19.11 1.09
N MET A 122 -2.23 18.43 0.27
CA MET A 122 -1.91 17.10 -0.25
C MET A 122 -0.97 17.18 -1.45
N LYS A 123 -0.14 16.16 -1.65
CA LYS A 123 0.66 15.95 -2.84
C LYS A 123 -0.21 15.48 -4.00
N ILE A 124 0.28 15.66 -5.22
CA ILE A 124 -0.50 15.38 -6.43
C ILE A 124 0.28 14.50 -7.38
N LEU A 125 -0.37 13.45 -7.86
CA LEU A 125 0.04 12.63 -8.98
C LEU A 125 -0.98 12.80 -10.12
N ILE A 126 -0.53 13.15 -11.31
CA ILE A 126 -1.35 13.21 -12.52
C ILE A 126 -1.07 11.99 -13.36
N ASP A 127 -2.13 11.32 -13.82
CA ASP A 127 -2.07 10.10 -14.61
C ASP A 127 -2.62 10.32 -16.04
N PHE A 128 -1.75 10.37 -17.02
CA PHE A 128 -2.13 10.54 -18.43
C PHE A 128 -2.49 9.20 -19.06
N HIS A 129 -3.76 9.02 -19.44
CA HIS A 129 -4.20 7.82 -20.15
C HIS A 129 -3.91 7.86 -21.66
N TYR A 130 -3.77 9.04 -22.27
CA TYR A 130 -3.61 9.26 -23.73
C TYR A 130 -4.66 8.53 -24.56
N SER A 131 -5.87 8.50 -24.06
CA SER A 131 -7.07 7.92 -24.64
C SER A 131 -8.28 8.81 -24.27
N ASP A 132 -9.43 8.57 -24.89
CA ASP A 132 -10.70 9.21 -24.54
C ASP A 132 -11.47 8.44 -23.43
N HIS A 133 -10.92 7.29 -22.99
CA HIS A 133 -11.45 6.40 -21.97
C HIS A 133 -10.31 5.73 -21.19
N PHE A 134 -10.64 4.79 -20.29
CA PHE A 134 -9.62 4.03 -19.56
C PHE A 134 -8.63 3.36 -20.52
N ALA A 135 -7.35 3.60 -20.28
CA ALA A 135 -6.26 2.82 -20.82
C ALA A 135 -5.83 1.78 -19.78
N ASP A 136 -5.79 0.53 -20.18
CA ASP A 136 -5.36 -0.61 -19.37
C ASP A 136 -4.73 -1.68 -20.29
N PRO A 137 -4.26 -2.85 -19.81
CA PRO A 137 -3.64 -3.85 -20.67
C PRO A 137 -4.52 -4.38 -21.81
N ALA A 138 -5.86 -4.20 -21.74
CA ALA A 138 -6.80 -4.60 -22.79
C ALA A 138 -7.19 -3.45 -23.72
N TYR A 139 -6.97 -2.20 -23.32
CA TYR A 139 -7.40 -1.00 -24.02
C TYR A 139 -6.29 0.05 -24.05
N GLN A 140 -5.63 0.21 -25.16
CA GLN A 140 -4.58 1.23 -25.37
C GLN A 140 -4.84 1.96 -26.69
N ASP A 141 -6.10 2.28 -26.93
CA ASP A 141 -6.55 2.89 -28.18
C ASP A 141 -6.15 4.36 -28.25
N LYS A 142 -5.85 4.82 -29.49
CA LYS A 142 -5.65 6.24 -29.72
C LYS A 142 -6.94 7.01 -29.44
N PRO A 143 -6.86 8.25 -28.95
CA PRO A 143 -7.99 9.18 -28.95
C PRO A 143 -8.57 9.31 -30.37
N GLU A 144 -9.89 9.46 -30.48
CA GLU A 144 -10.56 9.59 -31.78
C GLU A 144 -9.98 10.75 -32.63
N ALA A 145 -9.60 11.85 -31.96
CA ALA A 145 -8.98 13.00 -32.62
C ALA A 145 -7.62 12.68 -33.25
N TRP A 146 -6.90 11.66 -32.75
CA TRP A 146 -5.56 11.28 -33.20
C TRP A 146 -5.55 10.00 -34.05
N LYS A 147 -6.70 9.41 -34.28
CA LYS A 147 -6.86 8.10 -34.94
C LYS A 147 -6.17 7.98 -36.27
N ASN A 148 -6.24 9.04 -37.05
CA ASN A 148 -5.67 9.08 -38.43
C ASN A 148 -4.31 9.80 -38.48
N HIS A 149 -3.74 10.20 -37.36
CA HIS A 149 -2.44 10.84 -37.31
C HIS A 149 -1.33 9.84 -37.57
N ASP A 150 -0.33 10.26 -38.33
CA ASP A 150 0.90 9.49 -38.48
C ASP A 150 1.75 9.54 -37.23
N PHE A 151 2.79 8.74 -37.18
CA PHE A 151 3.63 8.63 -35.96
C PHE A 151 4.33 9.95 -35.58
N SER A 152 4.64 10.82 -36.56
CA SER A 152 5.23 12.13 -36.25
C SER A 152 4.21 13.03 -35.56
N GLN A 153 2.99 13.04 -36.11
CA GLN A 153 1.87 13.77 -35.48
C GLN A 153 1.53 13.25 -34.07
N LEU A 154 1.51 11.92 -33.89
CA LEU A 154 1.26 11.34 -32.57
C LEU A 154 2.29 11.78 -31.52
N LYS A 155 3.54 11.94 -31.88
CA LYS A 155 4.56 12.48 -30.97
C LYS A 155 4.27 13.92 -30.57
N GLU A 156 3.83 14.74 -31.55
CA GLU A 156 3.42 16.12 -31.25
C GLU A 156 2.16 16.17 -30.40
N ASP A 157 1.19 15.29 -30.65
CA ASP A 157 -0.04 15.20 -29.87
C ASP A 157 0.23 14.87 -28.39
N VAL A 158 1.06 13.86 -28.11
CA VAL A 158 1.46 13.50 -26.75
C VAL A 158 2.14 14.66 -26.05
N TYR A 159 3.10 15.31 -26.73
CA TYR A 159 3.77 16.46 -26.18
C TYR A 159 2.79 17.60 -25.88
N ASN A 160 1.98 18.01 -26.87
CA ASN A 160 1.08 19.15 -26.77
C ASN A 160 -0.01 18.94 -25.71
N HIS A 161 -0.64 17.75 -25.66
CA HIS A 161 -1.64 17.43 -24.67
C HIS A 161 -1.03 17.46 -23.26
N THR A 162 0.13 16.84 -23.07
CA THR A 162 0.82 16.82 -21.77
C THR A 162 1.21 18.24 -21.34
N TYR A 163 1.77 19.01 -22.27
CA TYR A 163 2.15 20.40 -22.00
C TYR A 163 0.96 21.28 -21.62
N ASP A 164 -0.17 21.15 -22.33
CA ASP A 164 -1.38 21.91 -22.09
C ASP A 164 -1.99 21.64 -20.69
N VAL A 165 -2.09 20.36 -20.30
CA VAL A 165 -2.58 20.00 -18.98
C VAL A 165 -1.63 20.48 -17.88
N MET A 166 -0.33 20.24 -18.05
CA MET A 166 0.68 20.65 -17.07
C MET A 166 0.76 22.18 -16.92
N SER A 167 0.65 22.93 -18.01
CA SER A 167 0.62 24.40 -18.01
C SER A 167 -0.63 24.90 -17.30
N SER A 168 -1.79 24.30 -17.56
CA SER A 168 -3.05 24.67 -16.88
C SER A 168 -3.00 24.45 -15.37
N LEU A 169 -2.27 23.42 -14.90
CA LEU A 169 -1.99 23.23 -13.48
C LEU A 169 -1.02 24.28 -12.94
N ALA A 170 0.04 24.60 -13.70
CA ALA A 170 1.02 25.61 -13.32
C ALA A 170 0.39 27.01 -13.22
N ASP A 171 -0.55 27.35 -14.09
CA ASP A 171 -1.29 28.65 -14.09
C ASP A 171 -2.07 28.87 -12.80
N VAL A 172 -2.46 27.79 -12.11
CA VAL A 172 -3.11 27.85 -10.78
C VAL A 172 -2.12 27.54 -9.63
N GLY A 173 -0.81 27.55 -9.89
CA GLY A 173 0.24 27.36 -8.90
C GLY A 173 0.42 25.92 -8.45
N ILE A 174 0.02 24.94 -9.26
CA ILE A 174 0.15 23.52 -8.97
C ILE A 174 1.24 22.91 -9.85
N TYR A 175 2.25 22.36 -9.20
CA TYR A 175 3.33 21.59 -9.80
C TYR A 175 3.25 20.19 -9.19
N PRO A 176 2.72 19.17 -9.92
CA PRO A 176 2.55 17.82 -9.37
C PRO A 176 3.86 17.23 -8.87
N ASP A 177 3.79 16.46 -7.78
CA ASP A 177 4.97 15.74 -7.26
C ASP A 177 5.38 14.61 -8.23
N TRP A 178 4.38 13.97 -8.83
CA TRP A 178 4.56 12.89 -9.81
C TRP A 178 3.63 13.07 -11.00
N VAL A 179 4.08 12.58 -12.16
CA VAL A 179 3.28 12.56 -13.38
C VAL A 179 3.52 11.24 -14.11
N GLN A 180 2.46 10.51 -14.37
CA GLN A 180 2.47 9.22 -15.04
C GLN A 180 2.23 9.42 -16.53
N VAL A 181 3.11 8.82 -17.35
CA VAL A 181 3.03 8.87 -18.83
C VAL A 181 2.53 7.53 -19.35
N GLY A 182 1.23 7.45 -19.60
CA GLY A 182 0.51 6.22 -19.91
C GLY A 182 0.11 5.44 -18.65
N ASN A 183 -1.04 4.77 -18.68
CA ASN A 183 -1.55 3.91 -17.62
C ASN A 183 -1.45 2.44 -18.01
N GLU A 184 -0.90 1.59 -17.13
CA GLU A 184 -0.76 0.14 -17.29
C GLU A 184 -0.30 -0.31 -18.67
N THR A 185 0.78 0.30 -19.15
CA THR A 185 1.29 0.17 -20.51
C THR A 185 2.03 -1.15 -20.78
N ASN A 186 1.57 -2.28 -20.26
CA ASN A 186 2.22 -3.60 -20.38
C ASN A 186 2.53 -4.00 -21.82
N THR A 187 1.66 -3.59 -22.75
CA THR A 187 1.71 -3.93 -24.17
C THR A 187 1.93 -2.71 -25.04
N GLY A 188 2.35 -1.60 -24.45
CA GLY A 188 2.54 -0.31 -25.11
C GLY A 188 1.41 0.67 -24.87
N MET A 189 1.31 1.72 -25.68
CA MET A 189 0.29 2.75 -25.63
C MET A 189 -0.08 3.20 -27.05
N MET A 190 -1.28 3.76 -27.24
CA MET A 190 -1.77 4.27 -28.53
C MET A 190 -1.55 3.30 -29.70
N TRP A 191 -2.17 2.13 -29.58
CA TRP A 191 -2.05 1.09 -30.60
C TRP A 191 -2.55 1.53 -31.99
N PRO A 192 -1.95 0.97 -33.09
CA PRO A 192 -0.83 0.01 -33.07
C PRO A 192 0.56 0.67 -33.00
N ASP A 193 0.67 1.99 -33.10
CA ASP A 193 1.92 2.71 -33.36
C ASP A 193 2.92 2.63 -32.22
N GLY A 194 2.45 2.73 -30.98
CA GLY A 194 3.26 2.64 -29.76
C GLY A 194 3.13 1.30 -29.04
N SER A 195 2.73 0.22 -29.74
CA SER A 195 2.61 -1.10 -29.13
C SER A 195 3.98 -1.72 -28.82
N SER A 196 4.00 -2.72 -27.94
CA SER A 196 5.19 -3.49 -27.56
C SER A 196 5.82 -4.28 -28.73
N ASN A 197 5.18 -4.32 -29.90
CA ASN A 197 5.80 -4.80 -31.11
C ASN A 197 6.87 -3.82 -31.66
N ASN A 198 6.87 -2.56 -31.22
CA ASN A 198 7.84 -1.54 -31.59
C ASN A 198 8.25 -0.68 -30.37
N TYR A 199 9.15 -1.19 -29.56
CA TYR A 199 9.66 -0.47 -28.39
C TYR A 199 10.31 0.88 -28.71
N ASN A 200 10.87 1.06 -29.92
CA ASN A 200 11.43 2.36 -30.32
C ASN A 200 10.34 3.42 -30.49
N ASN A 201 9.20 3.09 -31.07
CA ASN A 201 8.08 4.00 -31.18
C ASN A 201 7.49 4.30 -29.79
N TRP A 202 7.23 3.27 -29.00
CA TRP A 202 6.71 3.42 -27.64
C TRP A 202 7.62 4.29 -26.78
N SER A 203 8.93 4.04 -26.80
CA SER A 203 9.93 4.88 -26.12
C SER A 203 9.88 6.35 -26.55
N GLN A 204 9.73 6.62 -27.87
CA GLN A 204 9.64 7.99 -28.37
C GLN A 204 8.37 8.70 -27.87
N LEU A 205 7.22 8.02 -27.79
CA LEU A 205 5.98 8.58 -27.25
C LEU A 205 6.14 8.92 -25.76
N ILE A 206 6.68 8.00 -24.95
CA ILE A 206 6.98 8.26 -23.53
C ILE A 206 7.91 9.48 -23.40
N ASN A 207 8.95 9.54 -24.23
CA ASN A 207 9.92 10.65 -24.18
C ASN A 207 9.30 12.01 -24.53
N GLN A 208 8.24 12.07 -25.35
CA GLN A 208 7.50 13.31 -25.60
C GLN A 208 6.73 13.76 -24.33
N GLY A 209 6.01 12.87 -23.67
CA GLY A 209 5.37 13.18 -22.39
C GLY A 209 6.39 13.62 -21.34
N TYR A 210 7.50 12.87 -21.22
CA TYR A 210 8.60 13.25 -20.32
C TYR A 210 9.13 14.67 -20.59
N ASN A 211 9.40 15.01 -21.85
CA ASN A 211 9.94 16.30 -22.20
C ASN A 211 8.95 17.43 -21.88
N ALA A 212 7.67 17.27 -22.20
CA ALA A 212 6.63 18.26 -21.88
C ALA A 212 6.49 18.50 -20.37
N ILE A 213 6.51 17.42 -19.57
CA ILE A 213 6.47 17.51 -18.13
C ILE A 213 7.66 18.30 -17.60
N LYS A 214 8.88 17.94 -18.04
CA LYS A 214 10.11 18.58 -17.54
C LYS A 214 10.26 20.03 -18.01
N GLU A 215 9.63 20.42 -19.09
CA GLU A 215 9.59 21.81 -19.53
C GLU A 215 8.73 22.68 -18.61
N VAL A 216 7.55 22.20 -18.19
CA VAL A 216 6.63 22.95 -17.33
C VAL A 216 7.01 22.80 -15.85
N SER A 217 7.37 21.60 -15.41
CA SER A 217 7.68 21.27 -14.02
C SER A 217 8.92 20.38 -13.92
N PRO A 218 10.13 20.96 -13.94
CA PRO A 218 11.38 20.20 -13.88
C PRO A 218 11.52 19.31 -12.63
N SER A 219 10.84 19.66 -11.54
CA SER A 219 10.87 18.94 -10.27
C SER A 219 9.93 17.73 -10.23
N SER A 220 8.89 17.69 -11.06
CA SER A 220 7.96 16.55 -11.11
C SER A 220 8.68 15.28 -11.53
N LYS A 221 8.49 14.20 -10.80
CA LYS A 221 9.04 12.88 -11.15
C LYS A 221 8.11 12.19 -12.15
N VAL A 222 8.68 11.66 -13.21
CA VAL A 222 7.92 10.97 -14.26
C VAL A 222 7.86 9.48 -13.97
N ILE A 223 6.64 8.93 -13.92
CA ILE A 223 6.38 7.52 -13.67
C ILE A 223 6.10 6.80 -14.99
N LEU A 224 6.68 5.62 -15.14
CA LEU A 224 6.29 4.62 -16.11
C LEU A 224 5.59 3.48 -15.37
N HIS A 225 4.34 3.17 -15.75
CA HIS A 225 3.43 2.31 -15.00
C HIS A 225 3.05 1.04 -15.76
N LEU A 226 3.21 -0.11 -15.10
CA LEU A 226 2.72 -1.41 -15.56
C LEU A 226 1.80 -2.05 -14.53
N SER A 227 0.83 -2.86 -14.97
CA SER A 227 0.04 -3.72 -14.09
C SER A 227 0.81 -4.98 -13.67
N ASN A 228 0.17 -5.82 -12.83
CA ASN A 228 0.72 -7.11 -12.38
C ASN A 228 2.08 -6.99 -11.67
N GLY A 229 2.16 -6.11 -10.67
CA GLY A 229 3.40 -5.83 -9.93
C GLY A 229 4.13 -7.04 -9.35
N TYR A 230 3.47 -8.20 -9.23
CA TYR A 230 4.06 -9.48 -8.81
C TYR A 230 4.83 -10.20 -9.94
N ASP A 231 4.60 -9.84 -11.22
CA ASP A 231 5.22 -10.50 -12.39
C ASP A 231 6.57 -9.87 -12.76
N ASN A 232 7.62 -10.29 -12.07
CA ASN A 232 8.99 -9.82 -12.34
C ASN A 232 9.45 -10.09 -13.78
N THR A 233 8.98 -11.17 -14.42
CA THR A 233 9.35 -11.50 -15.80
C THR A 233 8.80 -10.49 -16.78
N LEU A 234 7.53 -10.09 -16.62
CA LEU A 234 6.92 -9.01 -17.38
C LEU A 234 7.72 -7.71 -17.23
N PHE A 235 7.99 -7.31 -15.97
CA PHE A 235 8.70 -6.07 -15.69
C PHE A 235 10.10 -6.06 -16.30
N ARG A 236 10.89 -7.11 -16.15
CA ARG A 236 12.22 -7.20 -16.78
C ARG A 236 12.13 -7.11 -18.30
N THR A 237 11.20 -7.84 -18.91
CA THR A 237 11.02 -7.85 -20.37
C THR A 237 10.77 -6.45 -20.90
N VAL A 238 9.81 -5.74 -20.30
CA VAL A 238 9.42 -4.40 -20.76
C VAL A 238 10.51 -3.37 -20.45
N PHE A 239 11.00 -3.31 -19.21
CA PHE A 239 11.96 -2.28 -18.81
C PHE A 239 13.34 -2.46 -19.43
N ASP A 240 13.80 -3.70 -19.70
CA ASP A 240 15.05 -3.94 -20.45
C ASP A 240 14.91 -3.42 -21.89
N ALA A 241 13.79 -3.72 -22.55
CA ALA A 241 13.55 -3.27 -23.92
C ALA A 241 13.43 -1.74 -24.02
N LEU A 242 12.68 -1.12 -23.10
CA LEU A 242 12.54 0.34 -23.05
C LEU A 242 13.84 1.05 -22.68
N THR A 243 14.65 0.48 -21.78
CA THR A 243 15.97 1.00 -21.46
C THR A 243 16.89 0.99 -22.68
N ASN A 244 16.90 -0.12 -23.44
CA ASN A 244 17.65 -0.24 -24.67
C ASN A 244 17.16 0.74 -25.76
N ALA A 245 15.87 1.09 -25.76
CA ALA A 245 15.30 2.09 -26.67
C ALA A 245 15.53 3.55 -26.20
N GLY A 246 16.16 3.77 -25.05
CA GLY A 246 16.49 5.11 -24.55
C GLY A 246 15.32 5.85 -23.90
N THR A 247 14.40 5.12 -23.26
CA THR A 247 13.23 5.68 -22.57
C THR A 247 13.63 6.45 -21.32
N LYS A 248 13.04 7.62 -21.14
CA LYS A 248 13.26 8.51 -19.99
C LYS A 248 12.12 8.34 -18.98
N TYR A 249 12.46 8.05 -17.74
CA TYR A 249 11.55 8.02 -16.59
C TYR A 249 12.34 8.13 -15.28
N ASP A 250 11.67 8.48 -14.20
CA ASP A 250 12.27 8.67 -12.89
C ASP A 250 11.85 7.58 -11.91
N VAL A 251 10.61 7.06 -12.03
CA VAL A 251 9.97 6.11 -11.11
C VAL A 251 9.34 4.97 -11.90
N ILE A 252 9.38 3.77 -11.34
CA ILE A 252 8.63 2.60 -11.84
C ILE A 252 7.37 2.46 -11.02
N GLY A 253 6.20 2.61 -11.67
CA GLY A 253 4.88 2.39 -11.08
C GLY A 253 4.38 0.97 -11.30
N MET A 254 3.64 0.45 -10.35
CA MET A 254 3.07 -0.90 -10.39
C MET A 254 1.64 -0.91 -9.86
N SER A 255 0.72 -1.65 -10.52
CA SER A 255 -0.56 -2.04 -9.92
C SER A 255 -0.43 -3.38 -9.22
N TYR A 256 -1.11 -3.54 -8.09
CA TYR A 256 -1.17 -4.79 -7.35
C TYR A 256 -2.59 -5.10 -6.90
N TYR A 257 -3.21 -6.10 -7.55
CA TYR A 257 -4.58 -6.54 -7.30
C TYR A 257 -4.67 -8.06 -7.18
N PRO A 258 -4.50 -8.64 -5.98
CA PRO A 258 -4.65 -10.09 -5.77
C PRO A 258 -6.02 -10.60 -6.22
N TYR A 259 -7.07 -9.79 -6.04
CA TYR A 259 -8.44 -10.11 -6.44
C TYR A 259 -8.56 -10.53 -7.90
N TRP A 260 -7.98 -9.77 -8.84
CA TRP A 260 -8.06 -10.08 -10.27
C TRP A 260 -7.26 -11.33 -10.66
N ASN A 261 -6.34 -11.74 -9.81
CA ASN A 261 -5.55 -12.97 -9.99
C ASN A 261 -6.25 -14.18 -9.37
N GLY A 262 -7.34 -13.98 -8.61
CA GLY A 262 -8.08 -15.05 -7.93
C GLY A 262 -7.27 -15.75 -6.84
N VAL A 263 -6.34 -15.02 -6.19
CA VAL A 263 -5.49 -15.54 -5.12
C VAL A 263 -5.60 -14.67 -3.86
N ASP A 264 -5.32 -15.25 -2.70
CA ASP A 264 -5.11 -14.46 -1.50
C ASP A 264 -3.79 -13.67 -1.61
N TYR A 265 -3.78 -12.43 -1.08
CA TYR A 265 -2.59 -11.57 -1.17
C TYR A 265 -1.34 -12.20 -0.54
N SER A 266 -1.49 -13.05 0.48
CA SER A 266 -0.37 -13.74 1.13
C SER A 266 0.31 -14.78 0.23
N GLU A 267 -0.27 -15.11 -0.92
CA GLU A 267 0.32 -16.06 -1.87
C GLU A 267 1.29 -15.40 -2.84
N ASN A 268 1.11 -14.11 -3.18
CA ASN A 268 1.95 -13.42 -4.15
C ASN A 268 2.55 -12.08 -3.67
N ILE A 269 2.36 -11.72 -2.40
CA ILE A 269 2.95 -10.49 -1.83
C ILE A 269 4.48 -10.54 -1.77
N ASP A 270 5.06 -11.72 -1.64
CA ASP A 270 6.51 -11.90 -1.66
C ASP A 270 7.08 -11.75 -3.08
N ASP A 271 6.34 -12.15 -4.10
CA ASP A 271 6.69 -11.92 -5.51
C ASP A 271 6.66 -10.40 -5.81
N LEU A 272 5.64 -9.67 -5.30
CA LEU A 272 5.63 -8.21 -5.36
C LEU A 272 6.87 -7.61 -4.68
N SER A 273 7.21 -8.07 -3.48
CA SER A 273 8.38 -7.61 -2.74
C SER A 273 9.68 -7.86 -3.51
N TYR A 274 9.80 -9.03 -4.10
CA TYR A 274 10.94 -9.38 -4.95
C TYR A 274 11.03 -8.43 -6.15
N ASN A 275 9.93 -8.23 -6.87
CA ASN A 275 9.90 -7.37 -8.06
C ASN A 275 10.24 -5.91 -7.71
N LEU A 276 9.68 -5.35 -6.63
CA LEU A 276 10.01 -4.01 -6.16
C LEU A 276 11.52 -3.83 -5.94
N ASN A 277 12.15 -4.78 -5.24
CA ASN A 277 13.60 -4.72 -4.96
C ASN A 277 14.45 -4.93 -6.20
N ASP A 278 14.06 -5.85 -7.08
CA ASP A 278 14.75 -6.11 -8.34
C ASP A 278 14.70 -4.89 -9.27
N MET A 279 13.53 -4.30 -9.47
CA MET A 279 13.37 -3.11 -10.31
C MET A 279 14.16 -1.92 -9.76
N ALA A 280 14.09 -1.67 -8.46
CA ALA A 280 14.83 -0.60 -7.82
C ALA A 280 16.36 -0.79 -7.93
N SER A 281 16.84 -2.01 -7.80
CA SER A 281 18.27 -2.35 -7.89
C SER A 281 18.76 -2.33 -9.34
N ARG A 282 18.04 -3.01 -10.25
CA ARG A 282 18.43 -3.21 -11.64
C ARG A 282 18.49 -1.92 -12.43
N TYR A 283 17.48 -1.06 -12.30
CA TYR A 283 17.39 0.19 -13.07
C TYR A 283 17.86 1.42 -12.28
N GLY A 284 18.18 1.27 -11.00
CA GLY A 284 18.60 2.38 -10.15
C GLY A 284 17.51 3.41 -9.88
N LYS A 285 16.23 3.09 -10.14
CA LYS A 285 15.08 3.98 -10.02
C LYS A 285 14.35 3.83 -8.69
N GLU A 286 13.52 4.82 -8.36
CA GLU A 286 12.50 4.68 -7.32
C GLU A 286 11.36 3.79 -7.82
N VAL A 287 10.65 3.15 -6.89
CA VAL A 287 9.48 2.30 -7.17
C VAL A 287 8.30 2.73 -6.33
N MET A 288 7.09 2.58 -6.88
CA MET A 288 5.84 2.99 -6.24
C MET A 288 4.73 2.01 -6.63
N ILE A 289 3.84 1.71 -5.70
CA ILE A 289 2.56 1.09 -6.04
C ILE A 289 1.59 2.20 -6.41
N THR A 290 1.34 2.37 -7.69
CA THR A 290 0.45 3.42 -8.22
C THR A 290 -1.01 3.03 -8.15
N GLU A 291 -1.30 1.73 -8.01
CA GLU A 291 -2.65 1.23 -7.78
C GLU A 291 -2.64 -0.01 -6.88
N VAL A 292 -3.54 -0.01 -5.91
CA VAL A 292 -3.87 -1.17 -5.06
C VAL A 292 -5.34 -1.07 -4.66
N GLY A 293 -5.99 -2.19 -4.45
CA GLY A 293 -7.35 -2.25 -3.92
C GLY A 293 -7.64 -3.60 -3.29
N GLY A 294 -8.68 -3.65 -2.45
CA GLY A 294 -9.21 -4.85 -1.83
C GLY A 294 -10.74 -4.81 -1.80
N LEU A 295 -11.39 -5.95 -1.58
CA LEU A 295 -12.85 -6.06 -1.59
C LEU A 295 -13.52 -5.11 -0.57
N GLU A 296 -14.49 -4.33 -1.03
CA GLU A 296 -15.30 -3.46 -0.17
C GLU A 296 -16.13 -4.26 0.86
N SER A 297 -16.46 -5.51 0.52
CA SER A 297 -17.19 -6.43 1.39
C SER A 297 -16.30 -7.06 2.47
N ASP A 298 -14.98 -6.99 2.34
CA ASP A 298 -14.01 -7.47 3.34
C ASP A 298 -13.00 -6.39 3.72
N PRO A 299 -13.40 -5.43 4.58
CA PRO A 299 -12.51 -4.36 5.03
C PRO A 299 -11.29 -4.83 5.81
N VAL A 300 -11.36 -6.02 6.43
CA VAL A 300 -10.25 -6.62 7.19
C VAL A 300 -9.17 -7.07 6.22
N GLN A 301 -9.52 -7.85 5.20
CA GLN A 301 -8.58 -8.27 4.17
C GLN A 301 -8.00 -7.05 3.43
N SER A 302 -8.85 -6.08 3.08
CA SER A 302 -8.41 -4.84 2.41
C SER A 302 -7.41 -4.05 3.26
N TYR A 303 -7.62 -3.93 4.58
CA TYR A 303 -6.64 -3.38 5.51
C TYR A 303 -5.31 -4.14 5.45
N ASN A 304 -5.37 -5.48 5.47
CA ASN A 304 -4.19 -6.34 5.46
C ASN A 304 -3.38 -6.18 4.16
N ILE A 305 -4.06 -6.11 3.02
CA ILE A 305 -3.45 -5.85 1.72
C ILE A 305 -2.70 -4.51 1.75
N ILE A 306 -3.37 -3.42 2.11
CA ILE A 306 -2.77 -2.08 2.17
C ILE A 306 -1.56 -2.07 3.10
N ARG A 307 -1.72 -2.66 4.28
CA ARG A 307 -0.66 -2.68 5.30
C ARG A 307 0.57 -3.43 4.83
N SER A 308 0.35 -4.63 4.27
CA SER A 308 1.43 -5.46 3.75
C SER A 308 2.15 -4.79 2.59
N VAL A 309 1.41 -4.16 1.66
CA VAL A 309 1.99 -3.41 0.55
C VAL A 309 2.82 -2.23 1.07
N ILE A 310 2.32 -1.45 2.04
CA ILE A 310 3.08 -0.36 2.68
C ILE A 310 4.42 -0.89 3.21
N ASP A 311 4.41 -2.02 3.92
CA ASP A 311 5.63 -2.59 4.51
C ASP A 311 6.60 -3.09 3.44
N LYS A 312 6.12 -3.78 2.39
CA LYS A 312 6.98 -4.26 1.29
C LYS A 312 7.60 -3.08 0.53
N VAL A 313 6.83 -2.03 0.24
CA VAL A 313 7.38 -0.82 -0.42
C VAL A 313 8.39 -0.10 0.47
N ARG A 314 8.11 0.07 1.76
CA ARG A 314 9.06 0.66 2.71
C ARG A 314 10.32 -0.18 2.91
N GLY A 315 10.19 -1.50 2.75
CA GLY A 315 11.30 -2.45 2.82
C GLY A 315 12.27 -2.41 1.63
N VAL A 316 11.96 -1.66 0.57
CA VAL A 316 12.84 -1.55 -0.60
C VAL A 316 14.15 -0.86 -0.21
N SER A 317 15.25 -1.48 -0.55
CA SER A 317 16.60 -1.03 -0.21
C SER A 317 16.88 0.42 -0.64
N ASN A 318 17.71 1.11 0.12
CA ASN A 318 18.13 2.49 -0.12
C ASN A 318 16.96 3.51 -0.17
N ASN A 319 15.86 3.23 0.55
CA ASN A 319 14.66 4.06 0.60
C ASN A 319 14.06 4.38 -0.78
N LYS A 320 14.20 3.45 -1.73
CA LYS A 320 13.69 3.63 -3.09
C LYS A 320 12.20 3.31 -3.24
N GLY A 321 11.57 2.70 -2.27
CA GLY A 321 10.11 2.54 -2.21
C GLY A 321 9.46 3.81 -1.70
N ILE A 322 8.75 4.55 -2.55
CA ILE A 322 8.37 5.94 -2.26
C ILE A 322 6.89 6.16 -1.99
N GLY A 323 6.04 5.15 -2.13
CA GLY A 323 4.62 5.31 -1.79
C GLY A 323 3.70 4.27 -2.39
N ILE A 324 2.44 4.38 -2.00
CA ILE A 324 1.32 3.60 -2.53
C ILE A 324 0.10 4.48 -2.76
N PHE A 325 -0.75 4.11 -3.73
CA PHE A 325 -2.06 4.74 -3.99
C PHE A 325 -3.15 3.68 -4.00
N TYR A 326 -4.20 3.87 -3.18
CA TYR A 326 -5.41 3.07 -3.26
C TYR A 326 -6.27 3.59 -4.41
N TRP A 327 -6.72 2.70 -5.30
CA TRP A 327 -7.52 3.10 -6.45
C TRP A 327 -9.01 3.18 -6.10
N GLU A 328 -9.59 4.38 -6.20
CA GLU A 328 -11.00 4.71 -6.00
C GLU A 328 -11.58 4.26 -4.63
N PRO A 329 -10.91 4.60 -3.51
CA PRO A 329 -11.40 4.20 -2.19
C PRO A 329 -12.74 4.84 -1.81
N GLU A 330 -13.12 5.97 -2.42
CA GLU A 330 -14.36 6.68 -2.16
C GLU A 330 -15.58 6.02 -2.79
N ALA A 331 -15.37 5.03 -3.66
CA ALA A 331 -16.45 4.34 -4.36
C ALA A 331 -17.01 3.14 -3.56
N ASN A 332 -18.19 2.71 -4.00
CA ASN A 332 -18.83 1.46 -3.64
C ASN A 332 -19.58 0.94 -4.88
N SER A 333 -19.61 -0.37 -5.08
CA SER A 333 -20.24 -1.00 -6.24
C SER A 333 -21.71 -0.62 -6.46
N SER A 334 -22.41 -0.21 -5.39
CA SER A 334 -23.83 0.18 -5.49
C SER A 334 -24.07 1.51 -6.21
N VAL A 335 -23.07 2.39 -6.24
CA VAL A 335 -23.16 3.74 -6.88
C VAL A 335 -22.45 3.79 -8.23
N LEU A 336 -21.89 2.67 -8.70
CA LEU A 336 -21.19 2.56 -9.97
C LEU A 336 -21.97 1.69 -10.97
N PRO A 337 -22.02 2.06 -12.25
CA PRO A 337 -22.74 1.28 -13.26
C PRO A 337 -22.11 -0.10 -13.51
N ASP A 338 -20.78 -0.19 -13.51
CA ASP A 338 -19.98 -1.41 -13.72
C ASP A 338 -19.83 -2.29 -12.49
N LYS A 339 -20.35 -1.84 -11.33
CA LYS A 339 -20.28 -2.59 -10.08
C LYS A 339 -18.86 -2.95 -9.63
N TYR A 340 -17.89 -2.05 -9.88
CA TYR A 340 -16.52 -2.24 -9.40
C TYR A 340 -16.48 -2.52 -7.89
N PRO A 341 -15.90 -3.67 -7.45
CA PRO A 341 -16.09 -4.15 -6.08
C PRO A 341 -14.94 -3.79 -5.12
N LEU A 342 -13.91 -3.08 -5.59
CA LEU A 342 -12.69 -2.85 -4.80
C LEU A 342 -12.61 -1.43 -4.23
N GLY A 343 -13.74 -0.73 -4.06
CA GLY A 343 -13.81 0.50 -3.29
C GLY A 343 -13.52 0.27 -1.80
N SER A 344 -13.55 1.35 -1.02
CA SER A 344 -13.35 1.25 0.44
C SER A 344 -14.49 1.90 1.22
N CYS A 345 -15.68 1.87 0.65
CA CYS A 345 -16.87 2.43 1.28
C CYS A 345 -17.96 1.37 1.52
N THR A 346 -18.72 1.58 2.59
CA THR A 346 -19.99 0.90 2.83
C THR A 346 -21.15 1.87 2.66
N VAL A 347 -22.31 1.35 2.26
CA VAL A 347 -23.55 2.15 2.14
C VAL A 347 -24.18 2.32 3.52
N VAL A 348 -24.42 3.57 3.92
CA VAL A 348 -25.10 3.91 5.18
C VAL A 348 -26.61 4.14 4.94
N SER A 349 -26.93 4.84 3.86
CA SER A 349 -28.29 5.10 3.40
C SER A 349 -28.26 5.42 1.91
N ASN A 350 -29.41 5.64 1.25
CA ASN A 350 -29.48 5.98 -0.17
C ASN A 350 -28.47 7.07 -0.53
N ASN A 351 -27.55 6.75 -1.43
CA ASN A 351 -26.46 7.61 -1.91
C ASN A 351 -25.53 8.18 -0.82
N THR A 352 -25.56 7.65 0.40
CA THR A 352 -24.64 8.07 1.45
C THR A 352 -23.68 6.94 1.78
N LEU A 353 -22.40 7.19 1.61
CA LEU A 353 -21.31 6.26 1.82
C LEU A 353 -20.53 6.62 3.10
N LYS A 354 -19.83 5.63 3.64
CA LYS A 354 -18.88 5.79 4.74
C LYS A 354 -17.65 4.95 4.46
N PHE A 355 -16.48 5.54 4.62
CA PHE A 355 -15.23 4.80 4.48
C PHE A 355 -15.11 3.71 5.55
N THR A 356 -14.64 2.55 5.14
CA THR A 356 -14.43 1.39 6.02
C THR A 356 -13.14 1.51 6.83
N SER A 357 -12.93 0.54 7.72
CA SER A 357 -11.69 0.41 8.50
C SER A 357 -10.46 0.06 7.64
N ALA A 358 -10.63 -0.36 6.39
CA ALA A 358 -9.52 -0.67 5.48
C ALA A 358 -8.52 0.49 5.37
N LEU A 359 -9.01 1.74 5.32
CA LEU A 359 -8.15 2.92 5.21
C LEU A 359 -7.40 3.27 6.51
N ASP A 360 -7.74 2.64 7.64
CA ASP A 360 -6.98 2.84 8.88
C ASP A 360 -5.53 2.30 8.76
N ALA A 361 -5.26 1.47 7.76
CA ALA A 361 -3.92 1.03 7.39
C ALA A 361 -2.96 2.20 7.04
N PHE A 362 -3.50 3.34 6.60
CA PHE A 362 -2.71 4.55 6.30
C PHE A 362 -2.37 5.39 7.53
N LYS A 363 -3.02 5.17 8.67
CA LYS A 363 -2.73 5.92 9.90
C LYS A 363 -1.32 5.62 10.42
N ASN A 364 -0.66 6.63 10.94
CA ASN A 364 0.67 6.47 11.56
C ASN A 364 0.58 5.82 12.95
N THR A 365 -0.56 6.00 13.63
CA THR A 365 -0.82 5.43 14.95
C THR A 365 -1.90 4.37 14.83
N VAL A 366 -1.55 3.13 15.16
CA VAL A 366 -2.53 2.04 15.32
C VAL A 366 -3.04 2.08 16.75
N THR A 367 -4.35 2.01 16.94
CA THR A 367 -4.92 1.91 18.27
C THR A 367 -4.43 0.62 18.94
N ALA A 368 -3.86 0.74 20.13
CA ALA A 368 -3.40 -0.43 20.89
C ALA A 368 -4.53 -1.46 21.04
N PRO A 369 -4.25 -2.76 20.89
CA PRO A 369 -5.24 -3.80 21.07
C PRO A 369 -5.87 -3.73 22.48
N ASN A 370 -7.19 -3.92 22.57
CA ASN A 370 -7.94 -3.86 23.80
C ASN A 370 -8.69 -5.18 24.08
N THR A 371 -9.19 -5.33 25.29
CA THR A 371 -9.87 -6.56 25.74
C THR A 371 -11.33 -6.70 25.28
N ASN A 372 -11.89 -5.68 24.63
CA ASN A 372 -13.31 -5.66 24.25
C ASN A 372 -13.54 -6.06 22.79
N SER A 373 -12.46 -6.37 22.06
CA SER A 373 -12.52 -6.66 20.65
C SER A 373 -11.96 -8.04 20.33
N ILE A 374 -12.43 -8.59 19.23
CA ILE A 374 -11.91 -9.82 18.63
C ILE A 374 -10.94 -9.41 17.52
N TYR A 375 -9.85 -10.14 17.41
CA TYR A 375 -8.76 -9.83 16.49
C TYR A 375 -8.41 -11.02 15.61
N GLN A 376 -8.10 -10.76 14.36
CA GLN A 376 -7.17 -11.51 13.56
C GLN A 376 -5.74 -11.08 13.97
N ILE A 377 -4.86 -12.04 14.26
CA ILE A 377 -3.45 -11.79 14.60
C ILE A 377 -2.60 -12.24 13.43
N ILE A 378 -1.89 -11.30 12.77
CA ILE A 378 -1.23 -11.53 11.49
C ILE A 378 0.28 -11.43 11.66
N ASN A 379 1.00 -12.41 11.14
CA ASN A 379 2.46 -12.40 11.10
C ASN A 379 2.99 -11.42 10.05
N ARG A 380 3.93 -10.56 10.42
CA ARG A 380 4.51 -9.55 9.52
C ARG A 380 5.30 -10.15 8.35
N ASN A 381 5.97 -11.29 8.58
CA ASN A 381 6.81 -11.93 7.58
C ASN A 381 5.98 -12.59 6.48
N SER A 382 4.98 -13.39 6.88
CA SER A 382 4.20 -14.24 5.99
C SER A 382 2.88 -13.63 5.53
N CYS A 383 2.41 -12.57 6.21
CA CYS A 383 1.08 -12.00 6.05
C CYS A 383 -0.07 -12.99 6.36
N LYS A 384 0.22 -14.08 7.08
CA LYS A 384 -0.75 -15.12 7.44
C LYS A 384 -1.28 -14.95 8.86
N SER A 385 -2.49 -15.48 9.07
CA SER A 385 -3.19 -15.43 10.36
C SER A 385 -2.69 -16.48 11.34
N LEU A 386 -2.62 -16.12 12.60
CA LEU A 386 -2.46 -17.07 13.71
C LEU A 386 -3.73 -17.94 13.78
N ASN A 387 -3.58 -19.26 13.69
CA ASN A 387 -4.67 -20.23 13.58
C ASN A 387 -4.47 -21.40 14.52
N VAL A 388 -5.56 -22.01 14.97
CA VAL A 388 -5.53 -23.33 15.60
C VAL A 388 -5.65 -24.40 14.53
N ALA A 389 -4.65 -25.25 14.41
CA ALA A 389 -4.54 -26.28 13.38
C ALA A 389 -5.85 -27.08 13.24
N SER A 390 -6.34 -27.18 11.99
CA SER A 390 -7.58 -27.88 11.63
C SER A 390 -8.83 -27.43 12.40
N GLY A 391 -8.85 -26.21 12.96
CA GLY A 391 -9.95 -25.72 13.78
C GLY A 391 -10.23 -26.60 15.01
N SER A 392 -9.23 -27.28 15.54
CA SER A 392 -9.36 -28.22 16.65
C SER A 392 -9.89 -27.55 17.91
N GLN A 393 -10.75 -28.27 18.65
CA GLN A 393 -11.25 -27.85 19.96
C GLN A 393 -10.55 -28.57 21.13
N ASN A 394 -9.57 -29.42 20.83
CA ASN A 394 -8.89 -30.23 21.85
C ASN A 394 -7.78 -29.46 22.56
N ASP A 395 -7.51 -29.81 23.82
CA ASP A 395 -6.30 -29.38 24.52
C ASP A 395 -5.07 -29.96 23.80
N GLY A 396 -3.99 -29.18 23.73
CA GLY A 396 -2.75 -29.56 23.08
C GLY A 396 -2.74 -29.37 21.56
N ALA A 397 -3.83 -28.87 20.96
CA ALA A 397 -3.81 -28.58 19.53
C ALA A 397 -2.80 -27.48 19.23
N THR A 398 -2.01 -27.73 18.17
CA THR A 398 -0.95 -26.84 17.72
C THR A 398 -1.51 -25.51 17.21
N ILE A 399 -0.81 -24.44 17.50
CA ILE A 399 -1.07 -23.13 16.89
C ILE A 399 -0.07 -22.94 15.74
N GLU A 400 -0.61 -22.64 14.59
CA GLU A 400 0.11 -22.47 13.32
C GLU A 400 -0.21 -21.12 12.68
N GLN A 401 0.40 -20.81 11.56
CA GLN A 401 -0.08 -19.76 10.66
C GLN A 401 -0.82 -20.37 9.47
N TYR A 402 -1.86 -19.67 8.99
CA TYR A 402 -2.63 -20.08 7.81
C TYR A 402 -3.13 -18.86 7.03
N THR A 403 -3.40 -19.04 5.72
CA THR A 403 -4.13 -18.05 4.93
C THR A 403 -5.46 -17.78 5.60
N TYR A 404 -5.87 -16.52 5.70
CA TYR A 404 -7.09 -16.15 6.39
C TYR A 404 -8.34 -16.57 5.60
N ASP A 405 -9.16 -17.39 6.20
CA ASP A 405 -10.43 -17.90 5.64
C ASP A 405 -11.67 -17.40 6.41
N GLY A 406 -11.46 -16.58 7.45
CA GLY A 406 -12.53 -16.01 8.26
C GLY A 406 -13.13 -16.97 9.31
N TRP A 407 -12.46 -18.07 9.61
CA TRP A 407 -12.92 -19.04 10.61
C TRP A 407 -12.66 -18.58 12.05
N ASP A 408 -13.55 -18.94 12.97
CA ASP A 408 -13.38 -18.62 14.39
C ASP A 408 -12.08 -19.18 15.00
N SER A 409 -11.45 -20.18 14.39
CA SER A 409 -10.14 -20.71 14.78
C SER A 409 -8.98 -19.72 14.53
N GLU A 410 -9.20 -18.70 13.71
CA GLU A 410 -8.27 -17.61 13.40
C GLU A 410 -8.55 -16.34 14.19
N HIS A 411 -9.63 -16.35 14.98
CA HIS A 411 -10.08 -15.20 15.76
C HIS A 411 -9.68 -15.32 17.21
N TRP A 412 -9.17 -14.23 17.77
CA TRP A 412 -8.58 -14.22 19.11
C TRP A 412 -9.07 -13.02 19.93
N GLN A 413 -9.29 -13.24 21.21
CA GLN A 413 -9.65 -12.21 22.17
C GLN A 413 -8.55 -12.05 23.23
N LEU A 414 -8.21 -10.80 23.55
CA LEU A 414 -7.29 -10.51 24.66
C LEU A 414 -8.07 -10.44 25.97
N ILE A 415 -7.62 -11.18 26.99
CA ILE A 415 -8.17 -11.14 28.33
C ILE A 415 -7.09 -10.60 29.28
N SER A 416 -7.30 -9.43 29.86
CA SER A 416 -6.32 -8.81 30.77
C SER A 416 -6.16 -9.63 32.05
N THR A 417 -4.92 -9.74 32.54
CA THR A 417 -4.60 -10.25 33.89
C THR A 417 -4.50 -9.15 34.93
N ASN A 418 -4.75 -7.88 34.55
CA ASN A 418 -4.71 -6.66 35.37
C ASN A 418 -3.30 -6.28 35.90
N ASP A 419 -2.24 -6.91 35.43
CA ASP A 419 -0.84 -6.62 35.79
C ASP A 419 0.09 -6.43 34.57
N GLY A 420 -0.50 -6.03 33.43
CA GLY A 420 0.23 -5.73 32.19
C GLY A 420 0.43 -6.93 31.26
N TYR A 421 -0.15 -8.09 31.61
CA TYR A 421 -0.17 -9.26 30.74
C TYR A 421 -1.59 -9.54 30.22
N TYR A 422 -1.66 -10.38 29.19
CA TYR A 422 -2.89 -10.83 28.56
C TYR A 422 -2.88 -12.34 28.41
N LYS A 423 -4.04 -12.96 28.55
CA LYS A 423 -4.32 -14.28 27.97
C LYS A 423 -4.90 -14.08 26.58
N ILE A 424 -4.50 -14.90 25.63
CA ILE A 424 -4.95 -14.84 24.24
C ILE A 424 -5.88 -16.02 24.01
N LYS A 425 -7.20 -15.72 23.93
CA LYS A 425 -8.28 -16.71 23.87
C LYS A 425 -8.73 -16.94 22.44
N ASN A 426 -8.73 -18.18 21.98
CA ASN A 426 -9.29 -18.57 20.68
C ASN A 426 -10.83 -18.56 20.72
N MET A 427 -11.46 -18.03 19.67
CA MET A 427 -12.93 -17.87 19.63
C MET A 427 -13.65 -19.17 19.29
N ASN A 428 -13.06 -20.07 18.51
CA ASN A 428 -13.65 -21.35 18.15
C ASN A 428 -13.69 -22.31 19.35
N SER A 429 -12.57 -22.45 20.06
CA SER A 429 -12.44 -23.44 21.14
C SER A 429 -12.71 -22.90 22.54
N GLY A 430 -12.64 -21.55 22.68
CA GLY A 430 -12.66 -20.91 23.99
C GLY A 430 -11.40 -21.14 24.84
N LYS A 431 -10.37 -21.78 24.30
CA LYS A 431 -9.10 -22.10 24.97
C LYS A 431 -8.08 -21.00 24.79
N TYR A 432 -6.97 -21.10 25.52
CA TYR A 432 -5.95 -20.07 25.61
C TYR A 432 -4.63 -20.54 24.97
N MET A 433 -3.97 -19.64 24.25
CA MET A 433 -2.63 -19.87 23.74
C MET A 433 -1.63 -20.00 24.88
N GLY A 434 -0.81 -21.03 24.82
CA GLY A 434 0.23 -21.29 25.81
C GLY A 434 1.39 -22.07 25.21
N ILE A 435 2.41 -22.35 26.05
CA ILE A 435 3.60 -23.10 25.66
C ILE A 435 3.47 -24.54 26.13
N THR A 436 3.77 -25.49 25.23
CA THR A 436 3.78 -26.93 25.54
C THR A 436 4.69 -27.24 26.75
N GLU A 437 4.23 -28.14 27.63
CA GLU A 437 4.99 -28.69 28.78
C GLU A 437 5.62 -27.63 29.70
N ASN A 438 5.11 -26.42 29.71
CA ASN A 438 5.68 -25.26 30.44
C ASN A 438 7.15 -24.99 30.10
N SER A 439 7.58 -25.33 28.90
CA SER A 439 8.95 -25.18 28.41
C SER A 439 9.42 -23.72 28.46
N ILE A 440 10.71 -23.53 28.77
CA ILE A 440 11.40 -22.25 28.69
C ILE A 440 12.43 -22.22 27.54
N ASN A 441 12.52 -23.30 26.77
CA ASN A 441 13.51 -23.45 25.71
C ASN A 441 13.06 -22.80 24.40
N ASP A 442 14.02 -22.37 23.56
CA ASP A 442 13.75 -22.00 22.17
C ASP A 442 13.21 -23.20 21.40
N GLY A 443 12.32 -22.96 20.46
CA GLY A 443 11.69 -23.98 19.62
C GLY A 443 10.51 -24.69 20.28
N ALA A 444 10.15 -24.38 21.52
CA ALA A 444 8.97 -24.99 22.14
C ALA A 444 7.69 -24.49 21.47
N THR A 445 6.81 -25.41 21.09
CA THR A 445 5.61 -25.18 20.30
C THR A 445 4.54 -24.44 21.10
N ASN A 446 3.84 -23.53 20.46
CA ASN A 446 2.62 -22.93 20.98
C ASN A 446 1.43 -23.87 20.73
N ILE A 447 0.63 -24.04 21.74
CA ILE A 447 -0.57 -24.87 21.75
C ILE A 447 -1.75 -24.10 22.34
N GLN A 448 -2.96 -24.56 22.09
CA GLN A 448 -4.10 -24.14 22.88
C GLN A 448 -4.33 -25.10 24.04
N TRP A 449 -4.79 -24.56 25.19
CA TRP A 449 -5.09 -25.35 26.39
C TRP A 449 -6.22 -24.70 27.21
N TYR A 450 -6.94 -25.46 28.03
CA TYR A 450 -7.89 -24.87 28.97
C TYR A 450 -7.19 -23.84 29.87
N ASP A 451 -7.94 -22.94 30.50
CA ASP A 451 -7.37 -21.94 31.42
C ASP A 451 -6.78 -22.63 32.67
N SER A 452 -5.49 -22.79 32.67
CA SER A 452 -4.75 -23.37 33.80
C SER A 452 -4.27 -22.34 34.83
N GLY A 453 -4.42 -21.04 34.52
CA GLY A 453 -3.82 -19.95 35.28
C GLY A 453 -2.30 -19.86 35.21
N SER A 454 -1.65 -20.72 34.41
CA SER A 454 -0.19 -20.75 34.25
C SER A 454 0.37 -19.50 33.60
N TRP A 455 1.58 -19.10 33.97
CA TRP A 455 2.32 -18.03 33.30
C TRP A 455 2.68 -18.36 31.86
N THR A 456 2.68 -19.63 31.48
CA THR A 456 2.87 -20.04 30.06
C THR A 456 1.74 -19.64 29.15
N GLN A 457 0.56 -19.30 29.70
CA GLN A 457 -0.60 -18.77 28.98
C GLN A 457 -0.73 -17.25 29.07
N GLN A 458 0.28 -16.58 29.62
CA GLN A 458 0.25 -15.13 29.83
C GLN A 458 1.32 -14.45 28.98
N TRP A 459 0.91 -13.38 28.30
CA TRP A 459 1.69 -12.73 27.26
C TRP A 459 1.71 -11.22 27.44
N GLN A 460 2.86 -10.61 27.19
CA GLN A 460 3.02 -9.16 27.15
C GLN A 460 3.07 -8.72 25.67
N LEU A 461 2.33 -7.68 25.32
CA LEU A 461 2.40 -7.05 24.01
C LEU A 461 3.43 -5.92 24.07
N ILE A 462 4.50 -6.02 23.30
CA ILE A 462 5.57 -5.03 23.21
C ILE A 462 5.47 -4.34 21.88
N GLU A 463 4.98 -3.10 21.89
CA GLU A 463 4.79 -2.31 20.69
C GLU A 463 6.10 -2.14 19.92
N GLN A 464 6.02 -2.31 18.61
CA GLN A 464 7.06 -2.07 17.64
C GLN A 464 6.63 -0.92 16.72
N GLU A 465 7.45 -0.58 15.76
CA GLU A 465 7.08 0.40 14.74
C GLU A 465 5.85 -0.02 13.93
N ASN A 466 5.14 0.96 13.40
CA ASN A 466 4.05 0.75 12.45
C ASN A 466 2.89 -0.14 12.94
N GLY A 467 2.62 -0.20 14.25
CA GLY A 467 1.49 -0.94 14.83
C GLY A 467 1.68 -2.44 14.90
N TYR A 468 2.92 -2.93 14.75
CA TYR A 468 3.28 -4.30 15.06
C TYR A 468 3.62 -4.46 16.53
N TYR A 469 3.52 -5.70 17.01
CA TYR A 469 3.83 -6.10 18.37
C TYR A 469 4.70 -7.35 18.37
N LYS A 470 5.67 -7.40 19.26
CA LYS A 470 6.26 -8.65 19.73
C LYS A 470 5.42 -9.18 20.89
N ILE A 471 5.06 -10.47 20.84
CA ILE A 471 4.21 -11.13 21.85
C ILE A 471 5.10 -11.97 22.73
N LYS A 472 5.38 -11.49 23.96
CA LYS A 472 6.37 -12.05 24.89
C LYS A 472 5.71 -12.93 25.94
N ASN A 473 6.15 -14.19 26.06
CA ASN A 473 5.65 -15.10 27.07
C ASN A 473 6.16 -14.74 28.46
N ARG A 474 5.25 -14.72 29.46
CA ARG A 474 5.57 -14.38 30.85
C ARG A 474 6.50 -15.36 31.52
N ASN A 475 6.36 -16.66 31.25
CA ASN A 475 7.13 -17.72 31.89
C ASN A 475 8.58 -17.79 31.39
N SER A 476 8.76 -17.76 30.08
CA SER A 476 10.06 -17.96 29.44
C SER A 476 10.80 -16.69 29.09
N ASN A 477 10.12 -15.55 29.07
CA ASN A 477 10.61 -14.28 28.51
C ASN A 477 10.96 -14.34 27.00
N LYS A 478 10.49 -15.36 26.29
CA LYS A 478 10.69 -15.54 24.84
C LYS A 478 9.50 -15.03 24.05
N PHE A 479 9.66 -14.90 22.74
CA PHE A 479 8.72 -14.29 21.83
C PHE A 479 8.01 -15.31 20.94
N LEU A 480 6.72 -15.10 20.70
CA LEU A 480 5.96 -15.83 19.69
C LEU A 480 6.61 -15.62 18.32
N ALA A 481 6.93 -16.69 17.63
CA ALA A 481 7.55 -16.68 16.30
C ALA A 481 6.96 -17.78 15.43
N VAL A 482 7.03 -17.59 14.11
CA VAL A 482 6.82 -18.69 13.17
C VAL A 482 8.13 -19.47 13.02
N ASP A 483 8.04 -20.79 13.12
CA ASP A 483 9.21 -21.67 13.04
C ASP A 483 9.95 -21.48 11.70
N ASN A 484 11.29 -21.43 11.79
CA ASN A 484 12.20 -21.21 10.66
C ASN A 484 11.86 -19.99 9.79
N SER A 485 11.11 -19.02 10.31
CA SER A 485 10.58 -17.86 9.56
C SER A 485 9.83 -18.26 8.28
N SER A 486 9.18 -19.42 8.30
CA SER A 486 8.43 -19.96 7.15
C SER A 486 7.31 -18.99 6.73
N THR A 487 7.04 -18.92 5.42
CA THR A 487 5.87 -18.22 4.85
C THR A 487 4.78 -19.19 4.40
N ASN A 488 4.95 -20.48 4.59
CA ASN A 488 4.00 -21.51 4.17
C ASN A 488 2.78 -21.61 5.11
N ASN A 489 1.65 -22.06 4.57
CA ASN A 489 0.52 -22.52 5.37
C ASN A 489 0.93 -23.70 6.26
N SER A 490 0.27 -23.82 7.40
CA SER A 490 0.52 -24.84 8.42
C SER A 490 1.91 -24.81 9.04
N ALA A 491 2.69 -23.74 8.84
CA ALA A 491 3.91 -23.55 9.59
C ALA A 491 3.58 -23.30 11.06
N ILE A 492 4.13 -24.13 11.95
CA ILE A 492 3.86 -24.06 13.39
C ILE A 492 4.41 -22.77 14.01
N THR A 493 3.78 -22.33 15.09
CA THR A 493 4.36 -21.27 15.91
C THR A 493 5.11 -21.84 17.10
N ILE A 494 6.20 -21.18 17.43
CA ILE A 494 7.11 -21.53 18.53
C ILE A 494 7.39 -20.31 19.41
N GLN A 495 7.97 -20.53 20.56
CA GLN A 495 8.68 -19.46 21.27
C GLN A 495 10.16 -19.44 20.89
N SER A 496 10.75 -18.27 20.75
CA SER A 496 12.18 -18.09 20.50
C SER A 496 12.76 -16.87 21.21
N SER A 497 14.06 -16.89 21.42
CA SER A 497 14.82 -15.71 21.85
C SER A 497 14.64 -14.56 20.86
N ASP A 498 14.79 -13.32 21.30
CA ASP A 498 14.63 -12.14 20.43
C ASP A 498 15.72 -12.13 19.35
N THR A 499 15.31 -12.12 18.10
CA THR A 499 16.18 -12.08 16.92
C THR A 499 15.94 -10.87 16.04
N ASP A 500 15.01 -9.97 16.43
CA ASP A 500 14.50 -8.87 15.59
C ASP A 500 13.99 -9.29 14.21
N ASN A 501 13.66 -10.59 14.04
CA ASN A 501 13.12 -11.11 12.79
C ASN A 501 11.64 -10.73 12.63
N LEU A 502 11.22 -10.49 11.39
CA LEU A 502 9.83 -10.17 11.06
C LEU A 502 8.86 -11.30 11.44
N SER A 503 9.31 -12.56 11.51
CA SER A 503 8.51 -13.71 11.98
C SER A 503 8.11 -13.62 13.46
N GLN A 504 8.72 -12.72 14.26
CA GLN A 504 8.37 -12.41 15.64
C GLN A 504 7.45 -11.20 15.79
N MET A 505 7.07 -10.56 14.68
CA MET A 505 6.26 -9.35 14.68
C MET A 505 4.84 -9.67 14.21
N TRP A 506 3.84 -9.16 14.95
CA TRP A 506 2.44 -9.48 14.75
C TRP A 506 1.57 -8.22 14.77
N SER A 507 0.62 -8.11 13.89
CA SER A 507 -0.42 -7.07 13.92
C SER A 507 -1.73 -7.63 14.46
N PHE A 508 -2.54 -6.75 15.06
CA PHE A 508 -3.86 -7.08 15.59
C PHE A 508 -4.90 -6.31 14.77
N VAL A 509 -5.62 -7.00 13.92
CA VAL A 509 -6.67 -6.42 13.09
C VAL A 509 -8.01 -6.79 13.67
N LYS A 510 -8.82 -5.77 13.99
CA LYS A 510 -10.12 -5.98 14.62
C LYS A 510 -11.06 -6.66 13.65
N VAL A 511 -11.65 -7.78 14.07
CA VAL A 511 -12.74 -8.44 13.38
C VAL A 511 -14.06 -7.86 13.90
N ASN A 512 -14.95 -7.46 13.01
CA ASN A 512 -16.23 -6.83 13.37
C ASN A 512 -17.30 -7.86 13.68
#